data_4a84e3e5894d4fc7d73e1680ed1dfcab
#
_entry.id   4a84e3e5894d4fc7d73e1680ed1dfcab
#
_cell.length_a   1.000
_cell.length_b   1.000
_cell.length_c   1.000
_cell.angle_alpha   90.00
_cell.angle_beta   90.00
_cell.angle_gamma   90.00
#
_symmetry.space_group_name_H-M   'P 1'
#
loop_
_entity.id
_entity.type
_entity.pdbx_description
1 polymer ?
#
loop_
_entity_poly.entity_id
_entity_poly.type
_entity_poly.pdbx_seq_one_letter_code
_entity_poly.pdbx_strand_id
1 'polypeptide(L)'
;MKRVLTSNSWTVGLAGLLALLLMATKLIQPDFGASGLDSLARAALPFALASVGMAVVVIAGGIDLSMAAMMAVASVTGAVLMDGASDGGAALAVLVVLLVGIGMGAVNGTLVVLTRVPDIVVTLAMLFVWQGVALLILKAPGGAAADWLRGLIVGGVTVPLVPAALTEWIPKALVFLIVVVAAVWLPLRRSKLGLRFYAIGSDPLAAFRSGVPVGPTKVAAYAVAGLFAALGGLSVTMGTGIGEPIPGPYLMASVAAVVLGGVVLGGGRGGLLGPVLAVMVLRLVRMDLTLMNVDPNVTTIIEGLIMVGVVMFGGVLALRGRKT
;
A
#
# COMPACT_ATOMS: atom_id res chain seq x y z
N MET A 1 -13.53 -26.04 5.94
CA MET A 1 -13.19 -25.59 4.60
C MET A 1 -14.32 -24.82 3.90
N LYS A 2 -15.55 -25.33 3.77
CA LYS A 2 -16.69 -24.62 3.12
C LYS A 2 -17.00 -23.23 3.71
N ARG A 3 -16.98 -23.05 5.06
CA ARG A 3 -17.23 -21.75 5.72
C ARG A 3 -16.18 -20.68 5.45
N VAL A 4 -14.93 -21.04 5.20
CA VAL A 4 -13.83 -20.11 4.86
C VAL A 4 -13.96 -19.63 3.42
N LEU A 5 -14.37 -20.51 2.51
CA LEU A 5 -14.58 -20.20 1.10
C LEU A 5 -15.77 -19.23 0.88
N THR A 6 -16.85 -19.36 1.65
CA THR A 6 -18.01 -18.46 1.53
C THR A 6 -17.82 -17.10 2.19
N SER A 7 -16.97 -16.99 3.23
CA SER A 7 -16.68 -15.71 3.92
C SER A 7 -15.63 -14.87 3.21
N ASN A 8 -14.78 -15.49 2.34
CA ASN A 8 -13.68 -14.83 1.61
C ASN A 8 -13.73 -15.08 0.10
N SER A 9 -14.91 -15.31 -0.47
CA SER A 9 -15.07 -15.65 -1.90
C SER A 9 -14.39 -14.64 -2.83
N TRP A 10 -14.42 -13.36 -2.49
CA TRP A 10 -13.77 -12.30 -3.26
C TRP A 10 -12.24 -12.42 -3.27
N THR A 11 -11.63 -12.63 -2.11
CA THR A 11 -10.17 -12.82 -1.98
C THR A 11 -9.71 -14.09 -2.70
N VAL A 12 -10.50 -15.15 -2.64
CA VAL A 12 -10.24 -16.40 -3.40
C VAL A 12 -10.35 -16.16 -4.90
N GLY A 13 -11.33 -15.37 -5.35
CA GLY A 13 -11.46 -14.97 -6.75
C GLY A 13 -10.25 -14.19 -7.26
N LEU A 14 -9.76 -13.22 -6.47
CA LEU A 14 -8.54 -12.46 -6.81
C LEU A 14 -7.29 -13.36 -6.86
N ALA A 15 -7.15 -14.30 -5.92
CA ALA A 15 -6.05 -15.26 -5.94
C ALA A 15 -6.10 -16.17 -7.18
N GLY A 16 -7.30 -16.62 -7.56
CA GLY A 16 -7.52 -17.38 -8.80
C GLY A 16 -7.19 -16.57 -10.05
N LEU A 17 -7.60 -15.29 -10.09
CA LEU A 17 -7.26 -14.39 -11.19
C LEU A 17 -5.74 -14.16 -11.28
N LEU A 18 -5.06 -13.96 -10.15
CA LEU A 18 -3.61 -13.82 -10.11
C LEU A 18 -2.91 -15.07 -10.65
N ALA A 19 -3.35 -16.26 -10.24
CA ALA A 19 -2.80 -17.52 -10.73
C ALA A 19 -3.01 -17.68 -12.25
N LEU A 20 -4.19 -17.32 -12.76
CA LEU A 20 -4.49 -17.35 -14.19
C LEU A 20 -3.60 -16.38 -14.98
N LEU A 21 -3.42 -15.15 -14.47
CA LEU A 21 -2.53 -14.17 -15.10
C LEU A 21 -1.07 -14.63 -15.08
N LEU A 22 -0.58 -15.24 -13.99
CA LEU A 22 0.77 -15.82 -13.95
C LEU A 22 0.96 -16.93 -15.01
N MET A 23 -0.06 -17.74 -15.25
CA MET A 23 -0.04 -18.71 -16.34
C MET A 23 0.01 -18.01 -17.71
N ALA A 24 -0.76 -16.94 -17.90
CA ALA A 24 -0.74 -16.15 -19.13
C ALA A 24 0.64 -15.49 -19.33
N THR A 25 1.24 -14.92 -18.30
CA THR A 25 2.61 -14.37 -18.34
C THR A 25 3.61 -15.43 -18.83
N LYS A 26 3.50 -16.65 -18.33
CA LYS A 26 4.39 -17.76 -18.74
C LYS A 26 4.20 -18.15 -20.21
N LEU A 27 2.99 -17.96 -20.76
CA LEU A 27 2.72 -18.19 -22.20
C LEU A 27 3.27 -17.04 -23.07
N ILE A 28 3.19 -15.78 -22.57
CA ILE A 28 3.72 -14.59 -23.26
C ILE A 28 5.26 -14.62 -23.26
N GLN A 29 5.85 -14.97 -22.12
CA GLN A 29 7.29 -14.99 -21.88
C GLN A 29 7.70 -16.38 -21.32
N PRO A 30 8.10 -17.32 -22.18
CA PRO A 30 8.50 -18.67 -21.75
C PRO A 30 9.65 -18.69 -20.74
N ASP A 31 10.54 -17.67 -20.77
CA ASP A 31 11.66 -17.52 -19.85
C ASP A 31 11.28 -16.84 -18.52
N PHE A 32 10.00 -16.48 -18.32
CA PHE A 32 9.52 -15.93 -17.05
C PHE A 32 9.76 -16.93 -15.93
N GLY A 33 10.60 -16.56 -14.97
CA GLY A 33 11.06 -17.40 -13.88
C GLY A 33 11.20 -16.64 -12.56
N ALA A 34 12.08 -17.10 -11.68
CA ALA A 34 12.32 -16.51 -10.36
C ALA A 34 12.67 -15.02 -10.43
N SER A 35 13.48 -14.60 -11.41
CA SER A 35 13.85 -13.19 -11.63
C SER A 35 12.65 -12.32 -12.03
N GLY A 36 11.74 -12.87 -12.83
CA GLY A 36 10.48 -12.19 -13.19
C GLY A 36 9.57 -12.02 -11.99
N LEU A 37 9.43 -13.04 -11.16
CA LEU A 37 8.68 -12.95 -9.90
C LEU A 37 9.29 -11.94 -8.92
N ASP A 38 10.63 -11.90 -8.79
CA ASP A 38 11.33 -10.91 -7.98
C ASP A 38 11.06 -9.49 -8.49
N SER A 39 11.15 -9.27 -9.79
CA SER A 39 10.85 -7.98 -10.40
C SER A 39 9.40 -7.54 -10.17
N LEU A 40 8.43 -8.45 -10.33
CA LEU A 40 7.03 -8.22 -10.03
C LEU A 40 6.82 -7.86 -8.55
N ALA A 41 7.41 -8.62 -7.63
CA ALA A 41 7.26 -8.41 -6.20
C ALA A 41 7.85 -7.06 -5.77
N ARG A 42 9.03 -6.69 -6.26
CA ARG A 42 9.66 -5.38 -6.01
C ARG A 42 8.83 -4.23 -6.59
N ALA A 43 8.35 -4.36 -7.81
CA ALA A 43 7.50 -3.34 -8.43
C ALA A 43 6.13 -3.19 -7.72
N ALA A 44 5.60 -4.26 -7.15
CA ALA A 44 4.33 -4.25 -6.42
C ALA A 44 4.46 -3.72 -4.98
N LEU A 45 5.64 -3.83 -4.36
CA LEU A 45 5.85 -3.55 -2.93
C LEU A 45 5.38 -2.15 -2.50
N PRO A 46 5.79 -1.02 -3.13
CA PRO A 46 5.35 0.30 -2.71
C PRO A 46 3.84 0.50 -2.89
N PHE A 47 3.26 -0.04 -3.96
CA PHE A 47 1.81 0.01 -4.19
C PHE A 47 1.03 -0.80 -3.16
N ALA A 48 1.53 -1.97 -2.77
CA ALA A 48 0.90 -2.81 -1.77
C ALA A 48 0.91 -2.13 -0.39
N LEU A 49 2.03 -1.54 0.01
CA LEU A 49 2.14 -0.79 1.27
C LEU A 49 1.22 0.44 1.28
N ALA A 50 1.18 1.22 0.19
CA ALA A 50 0.23 2.32 0.02
C ALA A 50 -1.23 1.85 0.14
N SER A 51 -1.56 0.72 -0.52
CA SER A 51 -2.91 0.16 -0.50
C SER A 51 -3.32 -0.35 0.89
N VAL A 52 -2.38 -0.90 1.65
CA VAL A 52 -2.61 -1.31 3.05
C VAL A 52 -2.91 -0.10 3.92
N GLY A 53 -2.11 0.98 3.82
CA GLY A 53 -2.37 2.23 4.54
C GLY A 53 -3.71 2.85 4.17
N MET A 54 -4.02 2.94 2.87
CA MET A 54 -5.30 3.42 2.38
C MET A 54 -6.46 2.55 2.88
N ALA A 55 -6.33 1.23 2.88
CA ALA A 55 -7.36 0.32 3.37
C ALA A 55 -7.69 0.55 4.85
N VAL A 56 -6.70 0.85 5.70
CA VAL A 56 -6.92 1.17 7.12
C VAL A 56 -7.78 2.42 7.27
N VAL A 57 -7.48 3.49 6.53
CA VAL A 57 -8.26 4.74 6.57
C VAL A 57 -9.67 4.51 6.03
N VAL A 58 -9.81 3.77 4.92
CA VAL A 58 -11.12 3.45 4.33
C VAL A 58 -11.95 2.59 5.27
N ILE A 59 -11.38 1.58 5.94
CA ILE A 59 -12.07 0.79 6.96
C ILE A 59 -12.58 1.69 8.10
N ALA A 60 -11.84 2.73 8.48
CA ALA A 60 -12.24 3.72 9.49
C ALA A 60 -13.24 4.79 8.95
N GLY A 61 -13.68 4.67 7.70
CA GLY A 61 -14.67 5.57 7.08
C GLY A 61 -14.07 6.86 6.54
N GLY A 62 -12.76 6.89 6.23
CA GLY A 62 -12.06 8.02 5.64
C GLY A 62 -11.45 7.72 4.27
N ILE A 63 -10.85 8.73 3.65
CA ILE A 63 -10.03 8.61 2.43
C ILE A 63 -8.83 9.55 2.59
N ASP A 64 -7.61 9.06 2.32
CA ASP A 64 -6.38 9.85 2.39
C ASP A 64 -5.76 10.05 1.01
N LEU A 65 -6.03 11.21 0.40
CA LEU A 65 -5.45 11.55 -0.90
C LEU A 65 -3.99 12.00 -0.82
N SER A 66 -3.44 12.22 0.38
CA SER A 66 -2.04 12.63 0.55
C SER A 66 -1.04 11.47 0.62
N MET A 67 -1.52 10.22 0.57
CA MET A 67 -0.71 9.00 0.72
C MET A 67 0.57 9.02 -0.13
N ALA A 68 0.45 9.31 -1.42
CA ALA A 68 1.60 9.33 -2.34
C ALA A 68 2.62 10.43 -1.99
N ALA A 69 2.14 11.60 -1.55
CA ALA A 69 3.01 12.70 -1.13
C ALA A 69 3.74 12.38 0.19
N MET A 70 3.07 11.73 1.15
CA MET A 70 3.72 11.23 2.36
C MET A 70 4.79 10.17 2.03
N MET A 71 4.56 9.31 1.03
CA MET A 71 5.57 8.37 0.54
C MET A 71 6.78 9.10 -0.04
N ALA A 72 6.58 10.18 -0.80
CA ALA A 72 7.66 11.00 -1.34
C ALA A 72 8.49 11.64 -0.21
N VAL A 73 7.86 12.25 0.82
CA VAL A 73 8.56 12.77 2.00
C VAL A 73 9.39 11.67 2.67
N ALA A 74 8.82 10.50 2.87
CA ALA A 74 9.50 9.36 3.49
C ALA A 74 10.70 8.89 2.65
N SER A 75 10.54 8.82 1.32
CA SER A 75 11.59 8.43 0.38
C SER A 75 12.77 9.39 0.43
N VAL A 76 12.52 10.70 0.27
CA VAL A 76 13.61 11.69 0.27
C VAL A 76 14.26 11.84 1.64
N THR A 77 13.48 11.81 2.73
CA THR A 77 14.03 11.86 4.09
C THR A 77 14.95 10.67 4.35
N GLY A 78 14.51 9.46 3.98
CA GLY A 78 15.32 8.25 4.12
C GLY A 78 16.61 8.32 3.31
N ALA A 79 16.51 8.69 2.03
CA ALA A 79 17.67 8.76 1.15
C ALA A 79 18.71 9.81 1.60
N VAL A 80 18.25 10.99 2.04
CA VAL A 80 19.16 12.05 2.52
C VAL A 80 19.84 11.65 3.84
N LEU A 81 19.11 11.03 4.77
CA LEU A 81 19.67 10.61 6.05
C LEU A 81 20.59 9.39 5.94
N MET A 82 20.41 8.54 4.93
CA MET A 82 21.26 7.37 4.70
C MET A 82 22.50 7.67 3.86
N ASP A 83 22.50 8.78 3.11
CA ASP A 83 23.62 9.14 2.23
C ASP A 83 24.92 9.36 3.04
N GLY A 84 25.93 8.53 2.77
CA GLY A 84 27.20 8.52 3.51
C GLY A 84 27.10 8.05 4.98
N ALA A 85 25.94 7.59 5.44
CA ALA A 85 25.76 7.13 6.81
C ALA A 85 26.34 5.71 7.02
N SER A 86 26.81 5.43 8.26
CA SER A 86 27.09 4.06 8.69
C SER A 86 25.82 3.21 8.78
N ASP A 87 25.97 1.89 8.88
CA ASP A 87 24.83 0.97 9.05
C ASP A 87 23.94 1.34 10.25
N GLY A 88 24.56 1.75 11.36
CA GLY A 88 23.81 2.24 12.54
C GLY A 88 23.09 3.57 12.27
N GLY A 89 23.73 4.48 11.52
CA GLY A 89 23.09 5.72 11.05
C GLY A 89 21.93 5.45 10.12
N ALA A 90 22.07 4.52 9.19
CA ALA A 90 20.98 4.11 8.31
C ALA A 90 19.81 3.46 9.07
N ALA A 91 20.08 2.64 10.09
CA ALA A 91 19.03 2.08 10.94
C ALA A 91 18.28 3.17 11.73
N LEU A 92 18.99 4.19 12.22
CA LEU A 92 18.37 5.37 12.83
C LEU A 92 17.53 6.16 11.82
N ALA A 93 18.04 6.33 10.59
CA ALA A 93 17.27 6.97 9.51
C ALA A 93 15.95 6.29 9.24
N VAL A 94 15.93 4.94 9.19
CA VAL A 94 14.67 4.17 9.07
C VAL A 94 13.72 4.50 10.20
N LEU A 95 14.18 4.50 11.46
CA LEU A 95 13.33 4.83 12.61
C LEU A 95 12.77 6.26 12.48
N VAL A 96 13.60 7.24 12.12
CA VAL A 96 13.16 8.63 11.92
C VAL A 96 12.07 8.71 10.84
N VAL A 97 12.27 8.04 9.71
CA VAL A 97 11.29 8.03 8.61
C VAL A 97 9.95 7.44 9.05
N LEU A 98 9.97 6.35 9.82
CA LEU A 98 8.73 5.75 10.34
C LEU A 98 8.00 6.70 11.29
N LEU A 99 8.72 7.39 12.19
CA LEU A 99 8.15 8.39 13.09
C LEU A 99 7.59 9.60 12.34
N VAL A 100 8.31 10.10 11.33
CA VAL A 100 7.84 11.17 10.43
C VAL A 100 6.56 10.76 9.73
N GLY A 101 6.49 9.54 9.21
CA GLY A 101 5.27 9.03 8.56
C GLY A 101 4.07 8.96 9.51
N ILE A 102 4.26 8.41 10.71
CA ILE A 102 3.23 8.40 11.76
C ILE A 102 2.79 9.82 12.08
N GLY A 103 3.73 10.75 12.23
CA GLY A 103 3.48 12.16 12.50
C GLY A 103 2.66 12.84 11.39
N MET A 104 3.03 12.65 10.13
CA MET A 104 2.29 13.18 8.97
C MET A 104 0.85 12.67 8.95
N GLY A 105 0.66 11.36 9.13
CA GLY A 105 -0.68 10.78 9.22
C GLY A 105 -1.48 11.32 10.40
N ALA A 106 -0.86 11.44 11.58
CA ALA A 106 -1.51 12.03 12.76
C ALA A 106 -1.93 13.49 12.53
N VAL A 107 -1.11 14.30 11.86
CA VAL A 107 -1.46 15.67 11.45
C VAL A 107 -2.68 15.66 10.54
N ASN A 108 -2.69 14.83 9.49
CA ASN A 108 -3.84 14.70 8.58
C ASN A 108 -5.12 14.34 9.36
N GLY A 109 -5.05 13.28 10.18
CA GLY A 109 -6.19 12.84 10.98
C GLY A 109 -6.68 13.90 11.97
N THR A 110 -5.75 14.65 12.58
CA THR A 110 -6.09 15.75 13.50
C THR A 110 -6.79 16.88 12.77
N LEU A 111 -6.30 17.28 11.61
CA LEU A 111 -6.95 18.30 10.77
C LEU A 111 -8.36 17.89 10.36
N VAL A 112 -8.54 16.64 9.92
CA VAL A 112 -9.86 16.10 9.58
C VAL A 112 -10.83 16.17 10.77
N VAL A 113 -10.37 15.80 11.98
CA VAL A 113 -11.21 15.79 13.18
C VAL A 113 -11.54 17.21 13.65
N LEU A 114 -10.55 18.12 13.66
CA LEU A 114 -10.72 19.48 14.19
C LEU A 114 -11.53 20.36 13.24
N THR A 115 -11.28 20.28 11.94
CA THR A 115 -11.95 21.15 10.96
C THR A 115 -13.36 20.70 10.64
N ARG A 116 -13.66 19.41 10.83
CA ARG A 116 -14.95 18.78 10.44
C ARG A 116 -15.25 18.90 8.95
N VAL A 117 -14.25 19.24 8.14
CA VAL A 117 -14.34 19.26 6.68
C VAL A 117 -14.22 17.83 6.16
N PRO A 118 -14.85 17.47 5.02
CA PRO A 118 -14.72 16.14 4.43
C PRO A 118 -13.24 15.72 4.26
N ASP A 119 -12.94 14.50 4.61
CA ASP A 119 -11.58 13.93 4.60
C ASP A 119 -10.86 14.17 3.25
N ILE A 120 -11.59 13.99 2.15
CA ILE A 120 -11.07 14.18 0.79
C ILE A 120 -10.51 15.60 0.59
N VAL A 121 -11.20 16.62 1.10
CA VAL A 121 -10.78 18.03 0.94
C VAL A 121 -9.52 18.32 1.76
N VAL A 122 -9.50 17.87 3.01
CA VAL A 122 -8.34 18.06 3.90
C VAL A 122 -7.12 17.34 3.35
N THR A 123 -7.26 16.06 2.98
CA THR A 123 -6.13 15.26 2.52
C THR A 123 -5.66 15.65 1.12
N LEU A 124 -6.54 16.19 0.27
CA LEU A 124 -6.14 16.80 -0.99
C LEU A 124 -5.28 18.05 -0.77
N ALA A 125 -5.65 18.93 0.17
CA ALA A 125 -4.81 20.06 0.55
C ALA A 125 -3.46 19.59 1.11
N MET A 126 -3.46 18.60 1.99
CA MET A 126 -2.25 18.03 2.58
C MET A 126 -1.37 17.29 1.55
N LEU A 127 -1.92 16.80 0.44
CA LEU A 127 -1.12 16.29 -0.67
C LEU A 127 -0.15 17.36 -1.18
N PHE A 128 -0.64 18.57 -1.45
CA PHE A 128 0.22 19.67 -1.91
C PHE A 128 1.23 20.11 -0.83
N VAL A 129 0.83 20.11 0.44
CA VAL A 129 1.74 20.43 1.56
C VAL A 129 2.88 19.42 1.62
N TRP A 130 2.59 18.13 1.67
CA TRP A 130 3.63 17.10 1.76
C TRP A 130 4.46 17.00 0.50
N GLN A 131 3.88 17.24 -0.68
CA GLN A 131 4.65 17.33 -1.93
C GLN A 131 5.64 18.50 -1.89
N GLY A 132 5.20 19.66 -1.40
CA GLY A 132 6.09 20.81 -1.18
C GLY A 132 7.20 20.50 -0.19
N VAL A 133 6.90 19.82 0.92
CA VAL A 133 7.90 19.38 1.90
C VAL A 133 8.91 18.43 1.27
N ALA A 134 8.49 17.46 0.47
CA ALA A 134 9.40 16.54 -0.22
C ALA A 134 10.39 17.30 -1.13
N LEU A 135 9.89 18.28 -1.89
CA LEU A 135 10.72 19.11 -2.78
C LEU A 135 11.63 20.10 -2.04
N LEU A 136 11.25 20.51 -0.81
CA LEU A 136 12.14 21.31 0.04
C LEU A 136 13.30 20.48 0.60
N ILE A 137 13.07 19.19 0.91
CA ILE A 137 14.12 18.28 1.38
C ILE A 137 15.06 17.91 0.22
N LEU A 138 14.50 17.57 -0.94
CA LEU A 138 15.27 17.15 -2.10
C LEU A 138 14.60 17.64 -3.39
N LYS A 139 15.29 18.51 -4.15
CA LYS A 139 14.71 19.17 -5.36
C LYS A 139 14.63 18.25 -6.59
N ALA A 140 15.44 17.21 -6.62
CA ALA A 140 15.52 16.22 -7.70
C ALA A 140 15.86 14.85 -7.10
N PRO A 141 15.63 13.74 -7.81
CA PRO A 141 16.02 12.42 -7.34
C PRO A 141 17.49 12.37 -6.92
N GLY A 142 17.81 11.81 -5.74
CA GLY A 142 19.16 11.80 -5.19
C GLY A 142 19.25 11.19 -3.80
N GLY A 143 20.39 11.41 -3.12
CA GLY A 143 20.73 10.70 -1.88
C GLY A 143 21.06 9.23 -2.14
N ALA A 144 21.12 8.41 -1.11
CA ALA A 144 21.44 6.99 -1.24
C ALA A 144 20.64 6.12 -0.28
N ALA A 145 20.38 4.88 -0.67
CA ALA A 145 19.86 3.84 0.22
C ALA A 145 21.01 2.96 0.72
N ALA A 146 21.00 2.60 1.99
CA ALA A 146 21.97 1.66 2.55
C ALA A 146 21.85 0.27 1.89
N ASP A 147 23.00 -0.35 1.59
CA ASP A 147 23.04 -1.64 0.86
C ASP A 147 22.32 -2.77 1.60
N TRP A 148 22.50 -2.85 2.92
CA TRP A 148 21.82 -3.86 3.73
C TRP A 148 20.28 -3.74 3.64
N LEU A 149 19.78 -2.49 3.59
CA LEU A 149 18.34 -2.22 3.49
C LEU A 149 17.81 -2.63 2.12
N ARG A 150 18.55 -2.30 1.03
CA ARG A 150 18.23 -2.77 -0.32
C ARG A 150 18.24 -4.30 -0.41
N GLY A 151 19.21 -4.93 0.27
CA GLY A 151 19.33 -6.40 0.36
C GLY A 151 18.12 -7.11 0.97
N LEU A 152 17.24 -6.39 1.71
CA LEU A 152 16.00 -6.95 2.28
C LEU A 152 14.92 -7.21 1.23
N ILE A 153 14.98 -6.57 0.06
CA ILE A 153 13.93 -6.70 -0.97
C ILE A 153 14.43 -7.23 -2.31
N VAL A 154 15.75 -7.25 -2.54
CA VAL A 154 16.32 -7.67 -3.82
C VAL A 154 16.66 -9.16 -3.79
N GLY A 155 16.20 -9.87 -4.82
CA GLY A 155 16.49 -11.29 -5.06
C GLY A 155 15.61 -12.26 -4.27
N GLY A 156 15.91 -13.55 -4.43
CA GLY A 156 15.22 -14.63 -3.71
C GLY A 156 15.74 -14.79 -2.28
N VAL A 157 14.93 -15.43 -1.46
CA VAL A 157 15.30 -15.78 -0.07
C VAL A 157 16.40 -16.85 -0.11
N THR A 158 17.39 -16.71 0.76
CA THR A 158 18.42 -17.75 0.99
C THR A 158 18.17 -18.39 2.35
N VAL A 159 17.93 -19.71 2.35
CA VAL A 159 17.75 -20.48 3.58
C VAL A 159 18.93 -21.45 3.71
N PRO A 160 19.68 -21.43 4.81
CA PRO A 160 20.73 -22.41 5.04
C PRO A 160 20.20 -23.83 4.88
N LEU A 161 20.97 -24.70 4.23
CA LEU A 161 20.65 -26.12 3.98
C LEU A 161 19.55 -26.39 2.94
N VAL A 162 18.91 -25.37 2.36
CA VAL A 162 17.95 -25.53 1.27
C VAL A 162 18.60 -25.15 -0.06
N PRO A 163 18.48 -25.97 -1.13
CA PRO A 163 19.02 -25.62 -2.43
C PRO A 163 18.49 -24.26 -2.94
N ALA A 164 19.38 -23.40 -3.42
CA ALA A 164 19.04 -22.09 -3.93
C ALA A 164 17.97 -22.14 -5.03
N ALA A 165 18.00 -23.16 -5.87
CA ALA A 165 17.01 -23.40 -6.93
C ALA A 165 15.55 -23.50 -6.43
N LEU A 166 15.32 -23.80 -5.17
CA LEU A 166 13.98 -23.83 -4.58
C LEU A 166 13.63 -22.49 -3.91
N THR A 167 14.60 -21.83 -3.27
CA THR A 167 14.37 -20.61 -2.48
C THR A 167 14.39 -19.35 -3.32
N GLU A 168 15.04 -19.34 -4.48
CA GLU A 168 15.05 -18.20 -5.42
C GLU A 168 13.64 -17.84 -5.94
N TRP A 169 12.71 -18.80 -5.92
CA TRP A 169 11.29 -18.58 -6.30
C TRP A 169 10.50 -17.81 -5.25
N ILE A 170 11.08 -17.54 -4.08
CA ILE A 170 10.45 -16.78 -3.02
C ILE A 170 11.08 -15.38 -2.99
N PRO A 171 10.48 -14.34 -3.63
CA PRO A 171 11.03 -13.00 -3.64
C PRO A 171 11.14 -12.42 -2.22
N LYS A 172 12.28 -11.86 -1.86
CA LYS A 172 12.48 -11.18 -0.57
C LYS A 172 11.49 -10.02 -0.38
N ALA A 173 11.15 -9.28 -1.44
CA ALA A 173 10.18 -8.21 -1.38
C ALA A 173 8.78 -8.68 -0.94
N LEU A 174 8.35 -9.88 -1.36
CA LEU A 174 7.08 -10.47 -0.94
C LEU A 174 7.13 -10.88 0.53
N VAL A 175 8.23 -11.50 0.96
CA VAL A 175 8.43 -11.87 2.38
C VAL A 175 8.46 -10.63 3.25
N PHE A 176 9.19 -9.59 2.86
CA PHE A 176 9.22 -8.30 3.54
C PHE A 176 7.80 -7.71 3.69
N LEU A 177 7.02 -7.67 2.60
CA LEU A 177 5.64 -7.20 2.62
C LEU A 177 4.79 -7.99 3.63
N ILE A 178 4.84 -9.32 3.57
CA ILE A 178 4.06 -10.20 4.46
C ILE A 178 4.46 -9.97 5.93
N VAL A 179 5.75 -9.92 6.23
CA VAL A 179 6.27 -9.73 7.59
C VAL A 179 5.84 -8.37 8.14
N VAL A 180 6.04 -7.30 7.38
CA VAL A 180 5.72 -5.93 7.80
C VAL A 180 4.21 -5.76 8.00
N VAL A 181 3.40 -6.21 7.03
CA VAL A 181 1.94 -6.13 7.16
C VAL A 181 1.44 -6.98 8.32
N ALA A 182 1.97 -8.18 8.50
CA ALA A 182 1.60 -9.05 9.62
C ALA A 182 2.00 -8.46 10.97
N ALA A 183 3.22 -7.91 11.09
CA ALA A 183 3.73 -7.31 12.32
C ALA A 183 2.89 -6.12 12.80
N VAL A 184 2.36 -5.32 11.88
CA VAL A 184 1.51 -4.17 12.22
C VAL A 184 0.04 -4.58 12.35
N TRP A 185 -0.49 -5.31 11.35
CA TRP A 185 -1.93 -5.57 11.27
C TRP A 185 -2.44 -6.64 12.21
N LEU A 186 -1.70 -7.73 12.44
CA LEU A 186 -2.19 -8.79 13.31
C LEU A 186 -2.40 -8.32 14.76
N PRO A 187 -1.44 -7.61 15.41
CA PRO A 187 -1.66 -7.03 16.72
C PRO A 187 -2.79 -5.98 16.70
N LEU A 188 -2.80 -5.11 15.68
CA LEU A 188 -3.80 -4.06 15.55
C LEU A 188 -5.21 -4.63 15.44
N ARG A 189 -5.44 -5.59 14.55
CA ARG A 189 -6.74 -6.24 14.33
C ARG A 189 -7.28 -6.93 15.59
N ARG A 190 -6.39 -7.47 16.45
CA ARG A 190 -6.76 -8.13 17.71
C ARG A 190 -6.91 -7.15 18.86
N SER A 191 -6.53 -5.89 18.70
CA SER A 191 -6.59 -4.84 19.71
C SER A 191 -7.97 -4.17 19.76
N LYS A 192 -8.24 -3.48 20.86
CA LYS A 192 -9.40 -2.60 20.98
C LYS A 192 -9.42 -1.51 19.91
N LEU A 193 -8.22 -1.04 19.49
CA LEU A 193 -8.09 0.00 18.47
C LEU A 193 -8.55 -0.48 17.09
N GLY A 194 -8.14 -1.69 16.68
CA GLY A 194 -8.59 -2.27 15.41
C GLY A 194 -10.11 -2.47 15.38
N LEU A 195 -10.71 -2.95 16.49
CA LEU A 195 -12.17 -3.06 16.58
C LEU A 195 -12.86 -1.70 16.45
N ARG A 196 -12.27 -0.63 17.04
CA ARG A 196 -12.78 0.75 16.94
C ARG A 196 -12.74 1.27 15.51
N PHE A 197 -11.73 0.92 14.69
CA PHE A 197 -11.69 1.31 13.27
C PHE A 197 -12.91 0.80 12.52
N TYR A 198 -13.27 -0.48 12.69
CA TYR A 198 -14.47 -1.04 12.09
C TYR A 198 -15.75 -0.40 12.64
N ALA A 199 -15.79 -0.11 13.94
CA ALA A 199 -16.95 0.50 14.58
C ALA A 199 -17.23 1.90 14.03
N ILE A 200 -16.22 2.80 14.02
CA ILE A 200 -16.39 4.18 13.52
C ILE A 200 -16.66 4.22 12.01
N GLY A 201 -16.11 3.28 11.25
CA GLY A 201 -16.37 3.18 9.82
C GLY A 201 -17.76 2.64 9.49
N SER A 202 -18.34 1.81 10.36
CA SER A 202 -19.69 1.27 10.15
C SER A 202 -20.78 2.32 10.44
N ASP A 203 -20.70 2.97 11.58
CA ASP A 203 -21.57 4.06 12.00
C ASP A 203 -20.87 4.88 13.09
N PRO A 204 -20.34 6.08 12.75
CA PRO A 204 -19.65 6.94 13.72
C PRO A 204 -20.54 7.37 14.88
N LEU A 205 -21.86 7.59 14.65
CA LEU A 205 -22.79 8.04 15.67
C LEU A 205 -23.11 6.91 16.66
N ALA A 206 -23.38 5.72 16.16
CA ALA A 206 -23.61 4.54 17.00
C ALA A 206 -22.34 4.19 17.80
N ALA A 207 -21.16 4.26 17.19
CA ALA A 207 -19.89 4.07 17.88
C ALA A 207 -19.69 5.07 19.02
N PHE A 208 -19.95 6.37 18.77
CA PHE A 208 -19.89 7.41 19.79
C PHE A 208 -20.84 7.14 20.95
N ARG A 209 -22.11 6.79 20.67
CA ARG A 209 -23.11 6.45 21.70
C ARG A 209 -22.72 5.21 22.51
N SER A 210 -21.91 4.33 21.93
CA SER A 210 -21.34 3.14 22.60
C SER A 210 -20.03 3.42 23.35
N GLY A 211 -19.64 4.71 23.51
CA GLY A 211 -18.46 5.13 24.25
C GLY A 211 -17.14 5.01 23.48
N VAL A 212 -17.18 4.82 22.14
CA VAL A 212 -15.96 4.84 21.33
C VAL A 212 -15.49 6.27 21.10
N PRO A 213 -14.24 6.64 21.41
CA PRO A 213 -13.70 7.97 21.14
C PRO A 213 -13.43 8.14 19.65
N VAL A 214 -14.44 8.61 18.88
CA VAL A 214 -14.41 8.67 17.40
C VAL A 214 -13.23 9.51 16.90
N GLY A 215 -13.02 10.72 17.42
CA GLY A 215 -11.93 11.62 16.99
C GLY A 215 -10.54 10.99 17.15
N PRO A 216 -10.13 10.62 18.37
CA PRO A 216 -8.84 9.95 18.60
C PRO A 216 -8.67 8.65 17.79
N THR A 217 -9.75 7.88 17.61
CA THR A 217 -9.71 6.66 16.79
C THR A 217 -9.47 6.98 15.32
N LYS A 218 -10.06 8.05 14.79
CA LYS A 218 -9.84 8.52 13.43
C LYS A 218 -8.39 8.98 13.24
N VAL A 219 -7.86 9.80 14.16
CA VAL A 219 -6.45 10.22 14.14
C VAL A 219 -5.51 9.01 14.13
N ALA A 220 -5.78 7.99 14.95
CA ALA A 220 -4.98 6.79 15.00
C ALA A 220 -5.02 5.99 13.66
N ALA A 221 -6.17 5.95 12.96
CA ALA A 221 -6.25 5.31 11.64
C ALA A 221 -5.37 6.02 10.61
N TYR A 222 -5.37 7.36 10.58
CA TYR A 222 -4.49 8.14 9.73
C TYR A 222 -3.01 8.00 10.12
N ALA A 223 -2.68 7.92 11.42
CA ALA A 223 -1.31 7.69 11.87
C ALA A 223 -0.78 6.32 11.42
N VAL A 224 -1.61 5.27 11.48
CA VAL A 224 -1.26 3.94 10.93
C VAL A 224 -1.09 4.01 9.41
N ALA A 225 -1.93 4.75 8.70
CA ALA A 225 -1.77 4.95 7.26
C ALA A 225 -0.46 5.69 6.95
N GLY A 226 -0.08 6.70 7.73
CA GLY A 226 1.20 7.39 7.64
C GLY A 226 2.40 6.47 7.86
N LEU A 227 2.30 5.52 8.78
CA LEU A 227 3.32 4.47 8.96
C LEU A 227 3.48 3.63 7.67
N PHE A 228 2.38 3.21 7.05
CA PHE A 228 2.44 2.47 5.79
C PHE A 228 2.90 3.33 4.62
N ALA A 229 2.59 4.63 4.60
CA ALA A 229 3.17 5.57 3.66
C ALA A 229 4.70 5.68 3.81
N ALA A 230 5.19 5.74 5.05
CA ALA A 230 6.63 5.74 5.33
C ALA A 230 7.32 4.46 4.86
N LEU A 231 6.74 3.31 5.15
CA LEU A 231 7.22 2.00 4.66
C LEU A 231 7.19 1.93 3.12
N GLY A 232 6.13 2.47 2.51
CA GLY A 232 5.99 2.58 1.06
C GLY A 232 7.09 3.47 0.45
N GLY A 233 7.33 4.65 1.03
CA GLY A 233 8.40 5.57 0.60
C GLY A 233 9.80 4.96 0.76
N LEU A 234 10.08 4.30 1.90
CA LEU A 234 11.32 3.53 2.09
C LEU A 234 11.47 2.44 1.03
N SER A 235 10.39 1.72 0.70
CA SER A 235 10.44 0.68 -0.33
C SER A 235 10.75 1.22 -1.72
N VAL A 236 10.34 2.47 -2.04
CA VAL A 236 10.77 3.17 -3.25
C VAL A 236 12.28 3.39 -3.22
N THR A 237 12.79 3.99 -2.14
CA THR A 237 14.24 4.24 -1.96
C THR A 237 15.05 2.94 -1.99
N MET A 238 14.57 1.86 -1.37
CA MET A 238 15.20 0.53 -1.43
C MET A 238 15.26 -0.02 -2.88
N GLY A 239 14.20 0.19 -3.65
CA GLY A 239 14.09 -0.29 -5.03
C GLY A 239 14.94 0.50 -6.02
N THR A 240 14.87 1.84 -5.97
CA THR A 240 15.60 2.76 -6.87
C THR A 240 17.03 2.99 -6.44
N GLY A 241 17.34 2.89 -5.14
CA GLY A 241 18.62 3.24 -4.53
C GLY A 241 18.73 4.70 -4.14
N ILE A 242 17.76 5.55 -4.49
CA ILE A 242 17.75 6.99 -4.28
C ILE A 242 16.39 7.47 -3.78
N GLY A 243 16.30 8.69 -3.28
CA GLY A 243 15.06 9.35 -2.90
C GLY A 243 14.35 9.98 -4.09
N GLU A 244 13.03 9.80 -4.14
CA GLU A 244 12.14 10.29 -5.19
C GLU A 244 11.23 11.39 -4.63
N PRO A 245 11.49 12.69 -4.92
CA PRO A 245 10.70 13.79 -4.37
C PRO A 245 9.34 13.97 -5.06
N ILE A 246 9.17 13.45 -6.27
CA ILE A 246 7.91 13.55 -7.01
C ILE A 246 7.12 12.26 -6.77
N PRO A 247 5.89 12.37 -6.22
CA PRO A 247 5.08 11.20 -5.97
C PRO A 247 4.78 10.43 -7.25
N GLY A 248 5.01 9.11 -7.21
CA GLY A 248 4.59 8.21 -8.28
C GLY A 248 3.06 8.02 -8.31
N PRO A 249 2.53 7.17 -9.20
CA PRO A 249 1.09 6.95 -9.39
C PRO A 249 0.46 6.10 -8.27
N TYR A 250 0.99 6.21 -7.03
CA TYR A 250 0.59 5.37 -5.89
C TYR A 250 -0.80 5.69 -5.39
N LEU A 251 -1.25 6.96 -5.48
CA LEU A 251 -2.55 7.40 -4.98
C LEU A 251 -3.70 6.67 -5.67
N MET A 252 -3.83 6.83 -6.99
CA MET A 252 -4.96 6.25 -7.73
C MET A 252 -4.90 4.72 -7.72
N ALA A 253 -3.71 4.16 -7.85
CA ALA A 253 -3.50 2.73 -7.80
C ALA A 253 -3.87 2.13 -6.43
N SER A 254 -3.57 2.82 -5.32
CA SER A 254 -3.94 2.35 -3.98
C SER A 254 -5.46 2.38 -3.76
N VAL A 255 -6.14 3.45 -4.19
CA VAL A 255 -7.61 3.53 -4.11
C VAL A 255 -8.26 2.43 -4.94
N ALA A 256 -7.81 2.24 -6.19
CA ALA A 256 -8.34 1.18 -7.05
C ALA A 256 -8.10 -0.22 -6.45
N ALA A 257 -6.91 -0.47 -5.91
CA ALA A 257 -6.58 -1.73 -5.28
C ALA A 257 -7.41 -2.00 -4.01
N VAL A 258 -7.72 -0.97 -3.22
CA VAL A 258 -8.59 -1.08 -2.04
C VAL A 258 -10.00 -1.48 -2.44
N VAL A 259 -10.57 -0.85 -3.49
CA VAL A 259 -11.91 -1.17 -4.01
C VAL A 259 -11.92 -2.56 -4.65
N LEU A 260 -10.96 -2.86 -5.53
CA LEU A 260 -10.79 -4.17 -6.15
C LEU A 260 -10.56 -5.26 -5.10
N GLY A 261 -9.85 -4.92 -4.02
CA GLY A 261 -9.61 -5.80 -2.88
C GLY A 261 -10.82 -6.07 -2.01
N GLY A 262 -11.99 -5.48 -2.32
CA GLY A 262 -13.26 -5.71 -1.61
C GLY A 262 -13.40 -4.94 -0.29
N VAL A 263 -12.64 -3.87 -0.09
CA VAL A 263 -12.86 -2.93 1.01
C VAL A 263 -13.96 -1.96 0.61
N VAL A 264 -14.96 -1.79 1.46
CA VAL A 264 -16.11 -0.94 1.18
C VAL A 264 -15.74 0.52 1.44
N LEU A 265 -15.88 1.40 0.43
CA LEU A 265 -15.57 2.84 0.55
C LEU A 265 -16.40 3.57 1.61
N GLY A 266 -17.56 3.02 1.98
CA GLY A 266 -18.38 3.53 3.09
C GLY A 266 -17.86 3.16 4.48
N GLY A 267 -16.73 2.44 4.59
CA GLY A 267 -16.12 2.03 5.86
C GLY A 267 -16.72 0.77 6.49
N GLY A 268 -16.16 0.38 7.62
CA GLY A 268 -16.65 -0.68 8.50
C GLY A 268 -16.53 -2.12 7.97
N ARG A 269 -16.09 -2.32 6.73
CA ARG A 269 -16.00 -3.65 6.10
C ARG A 269 -14.77 -3.75 5.21
N GLY A 270 -14.13 -4.93 5.22
CA GLY A 270 -12.96 -5.25 4.40
C GLY A 270 -11.82 -5.82 5.21
N GLY A 271 -10.70 -6.06 4.53
CA GLY A 271 -9.45 -6.55 5.10
C GLY A 271 -8.27 -6.14 4.24
N LEU A 272 -7.04 -6.49 4.64
CA LEU A 272 -5.84 -6.05 3.94
C LEU A 272 -5.35 -7.02 2.86
N LEU A 273 -5.74 -8.29 2.92
CA LEU A 273 -5.30 -9.30 1.94
C LEU A 273 -5.83 -9.01 0.53
N GLY A 274 -7.10 -8.59 0.44
CA GLY A 274 -7.70 -8.24 -0.85
C GLY A 274 -6.96 -7.14 -1.59
N PRO A 275 -6.71 -5.97 -0.98
CA PRO A 275 -5.91 -4.89 -1.57
C PRO A 275 -4.50 -5.33 -2.01
N VAL A 276 -3.80 -6.14 -1.23
CA VAL A 276 -2.47 -6.67 -1.60
C VAL A 276 -2.56 -7.54 -2.86
N LEU A 277 -3.52 -8.48 -2.91
CA LEU A 277 -3.73 -9.32 -4.11
C LEU A 277 -4.14 -8.48 -5.32
N ALA A 278 -4.98 -7.46 -5.12
CA ALA A 278 -5.40 -6.55 -6.17
C ALA A 278 -4.20 -5.78 -6.77
N VAL A 279 -3.27 -5.32 -5.94
CA VAL A 279 -2.02 -4.71 -6.41
C VAL A 279 -1.21 -5.69 -7.25
N MET A 280 -1.05 -6.93 -6.79
CA MET A 280 -0.30 -7.94 -7.54
C MET A 280 -0.93 -8.18 -8.92
N VAL A 281 -2.27 -8.27 -8.99
CA VAL A 281 -3.00 -8.39 -10.26
C VAL A 281 -2.74 -7.18 -11.17
N LEU A 282 -2.90 -5.96 -10.67
CA LEU A 282 -2.71 -4.73 -11.45
C LEU A 282 -1.25 -4.59 -11.95
N ARG A 283 -0.27 -4.93 -11.10
CA ARG A 283 1.15 -4.89 -11.49
C ARG A 283 1.52 -5.97 -12.49
N LEU A 284 0.92 -7.14 -12.39
CA LEU A 284 1.12 -8.22 -13.34
C LEU A 284 0.53 -7.88 -14.72
N VAL A 285 -0.67 -7.31 -14.76
CA VAL A 285 -1.27 -6.81 -16.02
C VAL A 285 -0.35 -5.77 -16.67
N ARG A 286 0.18 -4.81 -15.93
CA ARG A 286 1.15 -3.85 -16.46
C ARG A 286 2.39 -4.52 -17.01
N MET A 287 2.92 -5.50 -16.28
CA MET A 287 4.10 -6.26 -16.69
C MET A 287 3.84 -7.04 -18.01
N ASP A 288 2.68 -7.70 -18.11
CA ASP A 288 2.31 -8.44 -19.33
C ASP A 288 2.18 -7.51 -20.54
N LEU A 289 1.54 -6.35 -20.39
CA LEU A 289 1.47 -5.34 -21.44
C LEU A 289 2.86 -4.86 -21.88
N THR A 290 3.77 -4.68 -20.93
CA THR A 290 5.17 -4.31 -21.22
C THR A 290 5.91 -5.44 -21.95
N LEU A 291 5.73 -6.69 -21.53
CA LEU A 291 6.32 -7.87 -22.20
C LEU A 291 5.78 -8.05 -23.62
N MET A 292 4.54 -7.64 -23.87
CA MET A 292 3.94 -7.63 -25.21
C MET A 292 4.37 -6.42 -26.06
N ASN A 293 5.32 -5.60 -25.58
CA ASN A 293 5.79 -4.35 -26.22
C ASN A 293 4.67 -3.33 -26.47
N VAL A 294 3.63 -3.29 -25.64
CA VAL A 294 2.61 -2.25 -25.70
C VAL A 294 3.22 -0.92 -25.28
N ASP A 295 2.91 0.14 -26.02
CA ASP A 295 3.39 1.50 -25.74
C ASP A 295 3.07 1.89 -24.28
N PRO A 296 4.01 2.51 -23.52
CA PRO A 296 3.80 2.89 -22.13
C PRO A 296 2.60 3.82 -21.91
N ASN A 297 2.29 4.69 -22.88
CA ASN A 297 1.13 5.57 -22.80
C ASN A 297 -0.18 4.78 -22.95
N VAL A 298 -0.21 3.81 -23.89
CA VAL A 298 -1.35 2.91 -24.05
C VAL A 298 -1.53 2.03 -22.82
N THR A 299 -0.45 1.51 -22.24
CA THR A 299 -0.48 0.79 -20.96
C THR A 299 -1.11 1.62 -19.85
N THR A 300 -0.76 2.91 -19.76
CA THR A 300 -1.34 3.83 -18.77
C THR A 300 -2.83 4.07 -19.01
N ILE A 301 -3.27 4.17 -20.27
CA ILE A 301 -4.70 4.27 -20.62
C ILE A 301 -5.44 2.99 -20.20
N ILE A 302 -4.90 1.83 -20.52
CA ILE A 302 -5.50 0.53 -20.15
C ILE A 302 -5.60 0.40 -18.62
N GLU A 303 -4.55 0.74 -17.87
CA GLU A 303 -4.59 0.78 -16.40
C GLU A 303 -5.71 1.69 -15.90
N GLY A 304 -5.82 2.91 -16.44
CA GLY A 304 -6.88 3.84 -16.08
C GLY A 304 -8.28 3.29 -16.34
N LEU A 305 -8.50 2.67 -17.49
CA LEU A 305 -9.77 2.02 -17.85
C LEU A 305 -10.11 0.86 -16.92
N ILE A 306 -9.12 0.03 -16.58
CA ILE A 306 -9.28 -1.05 -15.60
C ILE A 306 -9.68 -0.48 -14.24
N MET A 307 -9.00 0.58 -13.76
CA MET A 307 -9.31 1.23 -12.49
C MET A 307 -10.74 1.78 -12.46
N VAL A 308 -11.18 2.47 -13.51
CA VAL A 308 -12.55 2.97 -13.64
C VAL A 308 -13.55 1.82 -13.65
N GLY A 309 -13.30 0.80 -14.47
CA GLY A 309 -14.17 -0.39 -14.55
C GLY A 309 -14.34 -1.09 -13.21
N VAL A 310 -13.26 -1.24 -12.45
CA VAL A 310 -13.26 -1.84 -11.12
C VAL A 310 -14.07 -1.01 -10.12
N VAL A 311 -13.87 0.31 -10.09
CA VAL A 311 -14.61 1.20 -9.18
C VAL A 311 -16.11 1.19 -9.52
N MET A 312 -16.45 1.25 -10.82
CA MET A 312 -17.86 1.17 -11.28
C MET A 312 -18.50 -0.17 -10.88
N PHE A 313 -17.81 -1.28 -11.13
CA PHE A 313 -18.32 -2.61 -10.77
C PHE A 313 -18.50 -2.77 -9.26
N GLY A 314 -17.53 -2.30 -8.46
CA GLY A 314 -17.66 -2.25 -6.99
C GLY A 314 -18.84 -1.41 -6.51
N GLY A 315 -19.07 -0.25 -7.15
CA GLY A 315 -20.23 0.60 -6.88
C GLY A 315 -21.57 -0.08 -7.16
N VAL A 316 -21.68 -0.76 -8.31
CA VAL A 316 -22.90 -1.50 -8.69
C VAL A 316 -23.18 -2.65 -7.70
N LEU A 317 -22.16 -3.39 -7.29
CA LEU A 317 -22.32 -4.46 -6.30
C LEU A 317 -22.76 -3.91 -4.94
N ALA A 318 -22.22 -2.78 -4.50
CA ALA A 318 -22.60 -2.13 -3.24
C ALA A 318 -24.07 -1.68 -3.26
N LEU A 319 -24.56 -1.19 -4.39
CA LEU A 319 -25.97 -0.79 -4.57
C LEU A 319 -26.93 -2.00 -4.54
N ARG A 320 -26.52 -3.13 -5.12
CA ARG A 320 -27.32 -4.36 -5.08
C ARG A 320 -27.42 -4.97 -3.68
N GLY A 321 -26.35 -4.94 -2.90
CA GLY A 321 -26.32 -5.45 -1.52
C GLY A 321 -27.09 -4.59 -0.51
N ARG A 322 -27.54 -3.38 -0.87
CA ARG A 322 -28.44 -2.54 -0.04
C ARG A 322 -29.93 -2.84 -0.24
N LYS A 323 -30.28 -3.60 -1.28
CA LYS A 323 -31.68 -3.92 -1.62
C LYS A 323 -32.14 -5.29 -1.09
N THR A 324 -31.23 -6.04 -0.48
CA THR A 324 -31.49 -7.31 0.23
C THR A 324 -31.23 -7.14 1.72
#